data_17681a2c2ec75ccd1830cb1e4f963607
#
_entry.id   17681a2c2ec75ccd1830cb1e4f963607
#
_cell.length_a   1.000
_cell.length_b   1.000
_cell.length_c   1.000
_cell.angle_alpha   90.00
_cell.angle_beta   90.00
_cell.angle_gamma   90.00
#
_symmetry.space_group_name_H-M   'P 1'
#
loop_
_entity.id
_entity.type
_entity.pdbx_description
1 polymer ?
#
loop_
_entity_poly.entity_id
_entity_poly.type
_entity_poly.pdbx_seq_one_letter_code
_entity_poly.pdbx_strand_id
1 'polypeptide(L)'
;MHHTRRMATLRRSLRLLRSFPYEQFRPRVFYSSLARDTRMLIDALANDLSLPPITNHSVLDVGGGPGYFAEAFADCFYVGLEPSVSELSAAGLSGFGSVRGDGAALPFADDSFDVVYSSNVAEHIPNWQTMGEEMLRVAKPGGLVVLSYTVWLGPFGGHETGLWQHYVGGEYARHRYAKVHGHEPKNRFGETLFAVSAREGLEWAEATGRLAAAFPRYHPAWAWWVTRVPVLREFAVSNLVLVLRG
;
A
#
# COMPACT_ATOMS: atom_id res chain seq x y z
N MET A 1 9.56 -0.52 17.56
CA MET A 1 9.40 -1.44 16.39
C MET A 1 9.89 -2.86 16.67
N HIS A 2 9.58 -3.42 17.84
CA HIS A 2 10.02 -4.77 18.22
C HIS A 2 9.19 -5.88 17.53
N HIS A 3 7.87 -5.79 17.65
CA HIS A 3 6.93 -6.78 17.07
C HIS A 3 6.99 -6.81 15.55
N THR A 4 7.00 -5.63 14.92
CA THR A 4 7.12 -5.51 13.46
C THR A 4 8.44 -6.07 12.95
N ARG A 5 9.56 -5.84 13.65
CA ARG A 5 10.87 -6.44 13.29
C ARG A 5 10.87 -7.96 13.41
N ARG A 6 10.23 -8.53 14.44
CA ARG A 6 10.10 -10.00 14.60
C ARG A 6 9.30 -10.64 13.47
N MET A 7 8.27 -9.94 12.98
CA MET A 7 7.48 -10.38 11.82
C MET A 7 8.29 -10.32 10.51
N ALA A 8 9.17 -9.33 10.34
CA ALA A 8 9.94 -9.07 9.12
C ALA A 8 11.12 -10.04 8.97
N THR A 9 10.82 -11.31 8.67
CA THR A 9 11.80 -12.38 8.49
C THR A 9 12.09 -12.64 7.01
N LEU A 10 13.27 -13.18 6.70
CA LEU A 10 13.63 -13.62 5.34
C LEU A 10 12.61 -14.64 4.79
N ARG A 11 12.14 -15.57 5.64
CA ARG A 11 11.11 -16.55 5.25
C ARG A 11 9.81 -15.88 4.80
N ARG A 12 9.36 -14.84 5.51
CA ARG A 12 8.20 -14.03 5.10
C ARG A 12 8.45 -13.34 3.76
N SER A 13 9.61 -12.69 3.60
CA SER A 13 10.00 -12.01 2.36
C SER A 13 9.97 -12.97 1.16
N LEU A 14 10.59 -14.15 1.30
CA LEU A 14 10.59 -15.17 0.24
C LEU A 14 9.20 -15.74 -0.05
N ARG A 15 8.35 -15.90 0.97
CA ARG A 15 6.95 -16.34 0.78
C ARG A 15 6.16 -15.33 -0.05
N LEU A 16 6.26 -14.05 0.29
CA LEU A 16 5.55 -12.97 -0.42
C LEU A 16 6.07 -12.82 -1.86
N LEU A 17 7.39 -12.88 -2.05
CA LEU A 17 7.98 -12.84 -3.39
C LEU A 17 7.50 -14.01 -4.27
N ARG A 18 7.43 -15.23 -3.71
CA ARG A 18 6.92 -16.40 -4.44
C ARG A 18 5.43 -16.33 -4.76
N SER A 19 4.66 -15.54 -4.02
CA SER A 19 3.24 -15.36 -4.29
C SER A 19 2.95 -14.37 -5.42
N PHE A 20 3.91 -13.51 -5.76
CA PHE A 20 3.74 -12.44 -6.75
C PHE A 20 3.25 -12.92 -8.14
N PRO A 21 3.74 -14.03 -8.73
CA PRO A 21 3.21 -14.53 -9.99
C PRO A 21 1.72 -14.89 -9.95
N TYR A 22 1.18 -15.19 -8.75
CA TYR A 22 -0.25 -15.52 -8.62
C TYR A 22 -1.16 -14.30 -8.75
N GLU A 23 -0.65 -13.08 -8.67
CA GLU A 23 -1.44 -11.86 -8.82
C GLU A 23 -2.25 -11.86 -10.13
N GLN A 24 -1.63 -12.27 -11.23
CA GLN A 24 -2.29 -12.29 -12.54
C GLN A 24 -3.13 -13.56 -12.78
N PHE A 25 -2.69 -14.72 -12.30
CA PHE A 25 -3.32 -16.01 -12.62
C PHE A 25 -4.30 -16.52 -11.55
N ARG A 26 -4.12 -16.09 -10.28
CA ARG A 26 -4.95 -16.47 -9.13
C ARG A 26 -5.07 -15.30 -8.16
N PRO A 27 -5.67 -14.17 -8.58
CA PRO A 27 -5.69 -12.93 -7.79
C PRO A 27 -6.28 -13.14 -6.39
N ARG A 28 -7.33 -13.93 -6.25
CA ARG A 28 -7.93 -14.22 -4.94
C ARG A 28 -6.92 -14.86 -3.97
N VAL A 29 -6.10 -15.80 -4.42
CA VAL A 29 -5.08 -16.46 -3.59
C VAL A 29 -3.99 -15.48 -3.17
N PHE A 30 -3.52 -14.67 -4.11
CA PHE A 30 -2.51 -13.65 -3.87
C PHE A 30 -3.01 -12.60 -2.87
N TYR A 31 -4.15 -11.97 -3.16
CA TYR A 31 -4.70 -10.90 -2.32
C TYR A 31 -5.16 -11.39 -0.94
N SER A 32 -5.69 -12.61 -0.80
CA SER A 32 -6.00 -13.17 0.53
C SER A 32 -4.72 -13.42 1.36
N SER A 33 -3.61 -13.79 0.72
CA SER A 33 -2.32 -13.91 1.41
C SER A 33 -1.77 -12.55 1.83
N LEU A 34 -1.88 -11.56 0.95
CA LEU A 34 -1.46 -10.18 1.20
C LEU A 34 -2.30 -9.52 2.30
N ALA A 35 -3.61 -9.77 2.32
CA ALA A 35 -4.53 -9.28 3.34
C ALA A 35 -4.17 -9.78 4.74
N ARG A 36 -3.90 -11.08 4.88
CA ARG A 36 -3.43 -11.65 6.16
C ARG A 36 -2.09 -11.05 6.58
N ASP A 37 -1.17 -10.87 5.65
CA ASP A 37 0.11 -10.22 5.93
C ASP A 37 -0.05 -8.75 6.36
N THR A 38 -0.99 -8.02 5.73
CA THR A 38 -1.33 -6.64 6.11
C THR A 38 -1.95 -6.59 7.50
N ARG A 39 -2.88 -7.49 7.81
CA ARG A 39 -3.46 -7.59 9.15
C ARG A 39 -2.40 -7.83 10.21
N MET A 40 -1.52 -8.81 9.99
CA MET A 40 -0.41 -9.09 10.90
C MET A 40 0.53 -7.90 11.06
N LEU A 41 0.77 -7.14 9.98
CA LEU A 41 1.57 -5.92 10.03
C LEU A 41 0.90 -4.85 10.89
N ILE A 42 -0.39 -4.60 10.70
CA ILE A 42 -1.15 -3.61 11.47
C ILE A 42 -1.21 -4.01 12.95
N ASP A 43 -1.45 -5.28 13.28
CA ASP A 43 -1.42 -5.79 14.66
C ASP A 43 -0.04 -5.58 15.30
N ALA A 44 1.04 -5.88 14.56
CA ALA A 44 2.41 -5.68 15.07
C ALA A 44 2.74 -4.20 15.27
N LEU A 45 2.27 -3.31 14.39
CA LEU A 45 2.41 -1.86 14.51
C LEU A 45 1.62 -1.32 15.70
N ALA A 46 0.38 -1.76 15.88
CA ALA A 46 -0.43 -1.37 17.05
C ALA A 46 0.28 -1.74 18.36
N ASN A 47 0.82 -2.96 18.46
CA ASN A 47 1.61 -3.39 19.61
C ASN A 47 2.88 -2.53 19.81
N ASP A 48 3.63 -2.25 18.75
CA ASP A 48 4.85 -1.44 18.82
C ASP A 48 4.59 0.00 19.24
N LEU A 49 3.41 0.51 18.91
CA LEU A 49 2.96 1.86 19.24
C LEU A 49 2.14 1.93 20.53
N SER A 50 2.02 0.82 21.26
CA SER A 50 1.22 0.71 22.50
C SER A 50 -0.24 1.10 22.31
N LEU A 51 -0.80 0.78 21.13
CA LEU A 51 -2.23 0.94 20.85
C LEU A 51 -2.99 -0.31 21.34
N PRO A 52 -4.30 -0.18 21.62
CA PRO A 52 -5.16 -1.33 21.89
C PRO A 52 -5.14 -2.34 20.74
N PRO A 53 -5.47 -3.62 20.99
CA PRO A 53 -5.74 -4.58 19.91
C PRO A 53 -6.82 -4.02 18.97
N ILE A 54 -6.63 -4.18 17.65
CA ILE A 54 -7.53 -3.55 16.68
C ILE A 54 -8.89 -4.25 16.52
N THR A 55 -9.12 -5.36 17.21
CA THR A 55 -10.41 -6.05 17.27
C THR A 55 -11.51 -5.09 17.77
N ASN A 56 -12.65 -5.05 17.09
CA ASN A 56 -13.76 -4.13 17.31
C ASN A 56 -13.42 -2.64 17.09
N HIS A 57 -12.30 -2.33 16.43
CA HIS A 57 -11.95 -0.97 16.02
C HIS A 57 -12.45 -0.67 14.61
N SER A 58 -12.65 0.63 14.32
CA SER A 58 -12.98 1.11 12.98
C SER A 58 -11.72 1.13 12.11
N VAL A 59 -11.79 0.46 10.96
CA VAL A 59 -10.67 0.32 10.02
C VAL A 59 -11.09 0.78 8.64
N LEU A 60 -10.37 1.74 8.07
CA LEU A 60 -10.55 2.20 6.70
C LEU A 60 -9.42 1.68 5.80
N ASP A 61 -9.80 1.04 4.70
CA ASP A 61 -8.91 0.61 3.63
C ASP A 61 -9.09 1.54 2.41
N VAL A 62 -8.14 2.43 2.19
CA VAL A 62 -8.18 3.39 1.08
C VAL A 62 -7.57 2.76 -0.17
N GLY A 63 -8.42 2.55 -1.18
CA GLY A 63 -8.08 1.79 -2.38
C GLY A 63 -8.23 0.29 -2.16
N GLY A 64 -9.24 -0.13 -1.39
CA GLY A 64 -9.48 -1.53 -1.02
C GLY A 64 -9.88 -2.45 -2.19
N GLY A 65 -10.00 -1.91 -3.41
CA GLY A 65 -10.35 -2.65 -4.62
C GLY A 65 -11.62 -3.48 -4.44
N PRO A 66 -11.62 -4.75 -4.92
CA PRO A 66 -12.80 -5.61 -4.83
C PRO A 66 -13.09 -6.17 -3.43
N GLY A 67 -12.44 -5.70 -2.36
CA GLY A 67 -12.72 -6.09 -0.98
C GLY A 67 -12.05 -7.40 -0.52
N TYR A 68 -10.99 -7.84 -1.16
CA TYR A 68 -10.24 -9.04 -0.74
C TYR A 68 -9.70 -8.99 0.69
N PHE A 69 -9.55 -7.79 1.26
CA PHE A 69 -9.00 -7.59 2.59
C PHE A 69 -10.06 -7.71 3.70
N ALA A 70 -11.35 -7.56 3.39
CA ALA A 70 -12.43 -7.56 4.38
C ALA A 70 -12.43 -8.82 5.28
N GLU A 71 -12.16 -10.00 4.72
CA GLU A 71 -12.09 -11.25 5.49
C GLU A 71 -11.01 -11.23 6.59
N ALA A 72 -9.86 -10.59 6.31
CA ALA A 72 -8.76 -10.49 7.27
C ALA A 72 -9.05 -9.52 8.42
N PHE A 73 -10.06 -8.67 8.27
CA PHE A 73 -10.52 -7.69 9.25
C PHE A 73 -11.96 -7.96 9.72
N ALA A 74 -12.44 -9.21 9.62
CA ALA A 74 -13.81 -9.59 9.97
C ALA A 74 -14.19 -9.35 11.44
N ASP A 75 -13.20 -9.19 12.32
CA ASP A 75 -13.36 -8.83 13.74
C ASP A 75 -13.29 -7.32 13.99
N CYS A 76 -13.27 -6.50 12.94
CA CYS A 76 -13.23 -5.04 12.97
C CYS A 76 -14.46 -4.44 12.28
N PHE A 77 -14.74 -3.16 12.53
CA PHE A 77 -15.67 -2.37 11.70
C PHE A 77 -14.94 -1.90 10.44
N TYR A 78 -14.81 -2.81 9.47
CA TYR A 78 -14.05 -2.59 8.25
C TYR A 78 -14.86 -1.83 7.20
N VAL A 79 -14.23 -0.81 6.61
CA VAL A 79 -14.74 -0.05 5.46
C VAL A 79 -13.66 -0.02 4.38
N GLY A 80 -13.98 -0.51 3.18
CA GLY A 80 -13.15 -0.37 1.99
C GLY A 80 -13.63 0.81 1.13
N LEU A 81 -12.73 1.68 0.71
CA LEU A 81 -13.04 2.77 -0.24
C LEU A 81 -12.36 2.50 -1.58
N GLU A 82 -13.13 2.59 -2.67
CA GLU A 82 -12.65 2.35 -4.02
C GLU A 82 -13.39 3.26 -5.02
N PRO A 83 -12.68 4.06 -5.87
CA PRO A 83 -13.32 4.93 -6.85
C PRO A 83 -13.97 4.17 -8.02
N SER A 84 -13.42 3.00 -8.39
CA SER A 84 -13.83 2.24 -9.58
C SER A 84 -14.96 1.28 -9.30
N VAL A 85 -16.11 1.46 -9.97
CA VAL A 85 -17.24 0.52 -9.91
C VAL A 85 -16.86 -0.85 -10.48
N SER A 86 -16.01 -0.89 -11.49
CA SER A 86 -15.54 -2.15 -12.08
C SER A 86 -14.65 -2.95 -11.11
N GLU A 87 -13.79 -2.29 -10.36
CA GLU A 87 -12.99 -2.95 -9.33
C GLU A 87 -13.85 -3.43 -8.17
N LEU A 88 -14.80 -2.63 -7.67
CA LEU A 88 -15.75 -3.04 -6.63
C LEU A 88 -16.55 -4.29 -6.98
N SER A 89 -16.86 -4.49 -8.26
CA SER A 89 -17.62 -5.65 -8.74
C SER A 89 -16.76 -6.82 -9.20
N ALA A 90 -15.45 -6.63 -9.39
CA ALA A 90 -14.59 -7.61 -10.05
C ALA A 90 -14.47 -8.95 -9.31
N ALA A 91 -14.61 -8.97 -7.99
CA ALA A 91 -14.54 -10.21 -7.20
C ALA A 91 -15.89 -10.84 -6.90
N GLY A 92 -17.01 -10.24 -7.35
CA GLY A 92 -18.37 -10.68 -6.97
C GLY A 92 -18.64 -10.54 -5.47
N LEU A 93 -17.79 -9.84 -4.75
CA LEU A 93 -17.93 -9.56 -3.33
C LEU A 93 -18.80 -8.29 -3.19
N SER A 94 -20.08 -8.39 -3.55
CA SER A 94 -21.06 -7.37 -3.19
C SER A 94 -21.29 -7.45 -1.69
N GLY A 95 -20.48 -6.73 -0.93
CA GLY A 95 -20.46 -6.91 0.51
C GLY A 95 -20.53 -5.62 1.29
N PHE A 96 -21.01 -5.75 2.48
CA PHE A 96 -21.00 -4.78 3.55
C PHE A 96 -19.62 -4.11 3.70
N GLY A 97 -19.63 -2.78 3.88
CA GLY A 97 -18.43 -2.02 4.18
C GLY A 97 -17.63 -1.52 2.98
N SER A 98 -18.20 -1.55 1.76
CA SER A 98 -17.56 -0.89 0.61
C SER A 98 -18.23 0.43 0.28
N VAL A 99 -17.43 1.50 0.16
CA VAL A 99 -17.86 2.84 -0.20
C VAL A 99 -17.17 3.24 -1.50
N ARG A 100 -17.96 3.78 -2.43
CA ARG A 100 -17.39 4.41 -3.64
C ARG A 100 -16.93 5.82 -3.30
N GLY A 101 -15.67 6.13 -3.53
CA GLY A 101 -15.13 7.45 -3.24
C GLY A 101 -13.73 7.67 -3.78
N ASP A 102 -13.30 8.92 -3.77
CA ASP A 102 -11.95 9.32 -4.14
C ASP A 102 -11.07 9.35 -2.89
N GLY A 103 -9.89 8.74 -2.95
CA GLY A 103 -8.91 8.78 -1.86
C GLY A 103 -8.40 10.19 -1.54
N ALA A 104 -8.42 11.10 -2.52
CA ALA A 104 -8.04 12.50 -2.35
C ALA A 104 -9.17 13.38 -1.76
N ALA A 105 -10.38 12.83 -1.56
CA ALA A 105 -11.53 13.50 -0.98
C ALA A 105 -12.41 12.48 -0.27
N LEU A 106 -11.95 11.99 0.89
CA LEU A 106 -12.61 10.92 1.63
C LEU A 106 -13.98 11.36 2.16
N PRO A 107 -15.08 10.63 1.85
CA PRO A 107 -16.44 11.00 2.23
C PRO A 107 -16.75 10.66 3.71
N PHE A 108 -15.81 10.91 4.59
CA PHE A 108 -15.93 10.64 6.02
C PHE A 108 -15.61 11.89 6.83
N ALA A 109 -16.20 11.99 8.01
CA ALA A 109 -15.89 13.06 8.96
C ALA A 109 -14.47 12.92 9.51
N ASP A 110 -13.93 14.00 10.05
CA ASP A 110 -12.68 13.99 10.80
C ASP A 110 -12.75 13.00 11.95
N ASP A 111 -11.63 12.44 12.36
CA ASP A 111 -11.49 11.61 13.56
C ASP A 111 -12.43 10.38 13.60
N SER A 112 -12.74 9.78 12.44
CA SER A 112 -13.72 8.70 12.31
C SER A 112 -13.15 7.29 12.54
N PHE A 113 -11.86 7.07 12.23
CA PHE A 113 -11.28 5.73 12.19
C PHE A 113 -10.12 5.56 13.16
N ASP A 114 -10.08 4.40 13.82
CA ASP A 114 -8.97 4.02 14.71
C ASP A 114 -7.72 3.62 13.90
N VAL A 115 -7.95 3.00 12.74
CA VAL A 115 -6.90 2.59 11.79
C VAL A 115 -7.30 3.02 10.38
N VAL A 116 -6.39 3.72 9.70
CA VAL A 116 -6.53 4.06 8.27
C VAL A 116 -5.31 3.52 7.53
N TYR A 117 -5.52 2.67 6.55
CA TYR A 117 -4.40 2.18 5.76
C TYR A 117 -4.67 2.23 4.26
N SER A 118 -3.59 2.31 3.49
CA SER A 118 -3.59 2.20 2.03
C SER A 118 -2.41 1.34 1.60
N SER A 119 -2.62 0.44 0.67
CA SER A 119 -1.62 -0.54 0.25
C SER A 119 -1.53 -0.65 -1.27
N ASN A 120 -0.42 -0.20 -1.84
CA ASN A 120 -0.16 -0.18 -3.29
C ASN A 120 -1.20 0.65 -4.07
N VAL A 121 -1.46 1.86 -3.62
CA VAL A 121 -2.44 2.79 -4.22
C VAL A 121 -1.81 4.12 -4.56
N ALA A 122 -0.90 4.66 -3.73
CA ALA A 122 -0.33 5.99 -3.93
C ALA A 122 0.36 6.14 -5.28
N GLU A 123 1.00 5.09 -5.79
CA GLU A 123 1.60 5.05 -7.13
C GLU A 123 0.58 5.16 -8.28
N HIS A 124 -0.71 5.03 -7.97
CA HIS A 124 -1.81 5.17 -8.95
C HIS A 124 -2.54 6.50 -8.87
N ILE A 125 -2.14 7.37 -7.96
CA ILE A 125 -2.78 8.69 -7.72
C ILE A 125 -1.79 9.81 -8.02
N PRO A 126 -2.12 10.77 -8.93
CA PRO A 126 -1.18 11.83 -9.30
C PRO A 126 -0.77 12.71 -8.13
N ASN A 127 -1.68 13.01 -7.22
CA ASN A 127 -1.47 13.83 -6.02
C ASN A 127 -1.66 12.97 -4.77
N TRP A 128 -0.90 11.89 -4.63
CA TRP A 128 -1.01 10.95 -3.53
C TRP A 128 -0.84 11.58 -2.15
N GLN A 129 -0.15 12.73 -2.06
CA GLN A 129 0.01 13.49 -0.81
C GLN A 129 -1.35 13.95 -0.26
N THR A 130 -2.25 14.42 -1.13
CA THR A 130 -3.62 14.80 -0.73
C THR A 130 -4.38 13.60 -0.15
N MET A 131 -4.21 12.40 -0.74
CA MET A 131 -4.76 11.19 -0.14
C MET A 131 -4.16 10.92 1.25
N GLY A 132 -2.86 11.10 1.41
CA GLY A 132 -2.18 10.97 2.70
C GLY A 132 -2.70 11.96 3.76
N GLU A 133 -2.96 13.21 3.36
CA GLU A 133 -3.56 14.25 4.22
C GLU A 133 -5.00 13.88 4.62
N GLU A 134 -5.80 13.41 3.69
CA GLU A 134 -7.15 12.92 3.96
C GLU A 134 -7.16 11.70 4.91
N MET A 135 -6.21 10.76 4.71
CA MET A 135 -6.03 9.62 5.62
C MET A 135 -5.73 10.11 7.05
N LEU A 136 -4.90 11.14 7.20
CA LEU A 136 -4.59 11.75 8.50
C LEU A 136 -5.78 12.51 9.10
N ARG A 137 -6.59 13.17 8.27
CA ARG A 137 -7.79 13.90 8.71
C ARG A 137 -8.85 12.97 9.28
N VAL A 138 -9.11 11.85 8.61
CA VAL A 138 -10.16 10.91 9.05
C VAL A 138 -9.70 9.95 10.14
N ALA A 139 -8.40 9.89 10.44
CA ALA A 139 -7.87 9.10 11.54
C ALA A 139 -8.10 9.80 12.87
N LYS A 140 -8.57 9.06 13.88
CA LYS A 140 -8.73 9.58 15.25
C LYS A 140 -7.40 10.05 15.83
N PRO A 141 -7.41 11.05 16.73
CA PRO A 141 -6.21 11.45 17.46
C PRO A 141 -5.53 10.24 18.14
N GLY A 142 -4.26 10.05 17.84
CA GLY A 142 -3.48 8.89 18.29
C GLY A 142 -3.76 7.58 17.55
N GLY A 143 -4.66 7.57 16.57
CA GLY A 143 -4.93 6.43 15.71
C GLY A 143 -3.72 6.03 14.85
N LEU A 144 -3.84 4.92 14.17
CA LEU A 144 -2.78 4.36 13.31
C LEU A 144 -3.07 4.69 11.84
N VAL A 145 -2.13 5.37 11.18
CA VAL A 145 -2.16 5.58 9.73
C VAL A 145 -1.00 4.86 9.08
N VAL A 146 -1.30 4.00 8.08
CA VAL A 146 -0.29 3.22 7.36
C VAL A 146 -0.45 3.45 5.86
N LEU A 147 0.53 4.08 5.25
CA LEU A 147 0.61 4.25 3.81
C LEU A 147 1.75 3.37 3.26
N SER A 148 1.43 2.45 2.37
CA SER A 148 2.45 1.66 1.70
C SER A 148 2.27 1.68 0.19
N TYR A 149 3.36 1.87 -0.55
CA TYR A 149 3.32 2.01 -2.00
C TYR A 149 4.57 1.45 -2.66
N THR A 150 4.45 1.15 -3.94
CA THR A 150 5.54 0.69 -4.78
C THR A 150 6.44 1.86 -5.16
N VAL A 151 7.74 1.75 -4.85
CA VAL A 151 8.74 2.77 -5.21
C VAL A 151 9.07 2.66 -6.71
N TRP A 152 8.98 3.77 -7.43
CA TRP A 152 9.13 3.79 -8.89
C TRP A 152 10.43 3.15 -9.40
N LEU A 153 11.59 3.55 -8.86
CA LEU A 153 12.88 2.96 -9.22
C LEU A 153 13.17 1.64 -8.49
N GLY A 154 12.26 1.16 -7.68
CA GLY A 154 12.38 -0.16 -7.05
C GLY A 154 12.19 -1.31 -8.07
N PRO A 155 12.53 -2.55 -7.69
CA PRO A 155 12.53 -3.70 -8.61
C PRO A 155 11.21 -3.97 -9.32
N PHE A 156 10.09 -3.54 -8.75
CA PHE A 156 8.73 -3.77 -9.27
C PHE A 156 8.01 -2.47 -9.67
N GLY A 157 8.71 -1.32 -9.73
CA GLY A 157 8.10 -0.04 -10.07
C GLY A 157 7.45 0.02 -11.45
N GLY A 158 7.97 -0.76 -12.39
CA GLY A 158 7.39 -0.89 -13.74
C GLY A 158 6.12 -1.74 -13.82
N HIS A 159 5.67 -2.34 -12.72
CA HIS A 159 4.52 -3.25 -12.69
C HIS A 159 4.64 -4.32 -13.80
N GLU A 160 3.57 -4.58 -14.57
CA GLU A 160 3.56 -5.58 -15.64
C GLU A 160 4.43 -5.22 -16.83
N THR A 161 4.94 -3.98 -16.95
CA THR A 161 5.82 -3.60 -18.05
C THR A 161 7.21 -4.23 -17.99
N GLY A 162 7.56 -4.82 -16.83
CA GLY A 162 8.77 -5.63 -16.62
C GLY A 162 9.77 -5.02 -15.63
N LEU A 163 10.80 -5.82 -15.33
CA LEU A 163 11.70 -5.53 -14.19
C LEU A 163 12.73 -4.42 -14.45
N TRP A 164 13.00 -4.05 -15.69
CA TRP A 164 14.06 -3.09 -16.02
C TRP A 164 13.63 -1.96 -16.96
N GLN A 165 12.51 -2.12 -17.65
CA GLN A 165 12.06 -1.20 -18.70
C GLN A 165 11.77 0.20 -18.15
N HIS A 166 11.22 0.28 -16.93
CA HIS A 166 10.92 1.52 -16.24
C HIS A 166 12.18 2.34 -15.87
N TYR A 167 13.36 1.72 -15.76
CA TYR A 167 14.63 2.44 -15.55
C TYR A 167 15.04 3.27 -16.76
N VAL A 168 14.63 2.88 -17.96
CA VAL A 168 14.83 3.67 -19.18
C VAL A 168 13.84 4.84 -19.24
N GLY A 169 12.65 4.67 -18.68
CA GLY A 169 11.59 5.67 -18.61
C GLY A 169 10.21 5.03 -18.67
N GLY A 170 9.23 5.66 -18.02
CA GLY A 170 7.87 5.13 -17.94
C GLY A 170 7.19 5.04 -19.31
N GLU A 171 7.32 6.06 -20.15
CA GLU A 171 6.81 6.06 -21.53
C GLU A 171 7.48 4.98 -22.39
N TYR A 172 8.80 4.79 -22.25
CA TYR A 172 9.48 3.72 -22.93
C TYR A 172 8.93 2.34 -22.52
N ALA A 173 8.76 2.12 -21.23
CA ALA A 173 8.24 0.86 -20.70
C ALA A 173 6.83 0.57 -21.24
N ARG A 174 5.94 1.58 -21.23
CA ARG A 174 4.58 1.53 -21.78
C ARG A 174 4.56 1.17 -23.25
N HIS A 175 5.28 1.94 -24.09
CA HIS A 175 5.32 1.72 -25.54
C HIS A 175 5.92 0.37 -25.92
N ARG A 176 6.98 -0.05 -25.21
CA ARG A 176 7.58 -1.36 -25.42
C ARG A 176 6.59 -2.49 -25.10
N TYR A 177 5.86 -2.37 -23.97
CA TYR A 177 4.84 -3.35 -23.61
C TYR A 177 3.77 -3.44 -24.69
N ALA A 178 3.20 -2.32 -25.11
CA ALA A 178 2.17 -2.28 -26.15
C ALA A 178 2.67 -2.89 -27.47
N LYS A 179 3.92 -2.61 -27.86
CA LYS A 179 4.54 -3.21 -29.06
C LYS A 179 4.68 -4.72 -28.97
N VAL A 180 5.02 -5.26 -27.80
CA VAL A 180 5.26 -6.71 -27.60
C VAL A 180 3.94 -7.49 -27.47
N HIS A 181 2.95 -6.92 -26.76
CA HIS A 181 1.70 -7.61 -26.42
C HIS A 181 0.51 -7.26 -27.32
N GLY A 182 0.64 -6.22 -28.17
CA GLY A 182 -0.44 -5.78 -29.06
C GLY A 182 -1.55 -4.98 -28.37
N HIS A 183 -1.39 -4.65 -27.10
CA HIS A 183 -2.32 -3.83 -26.30
C HIS A 183 -1.56 -3.04 -25.23
N GLU A 184 -2.17 -1.96 -24.75
CA GLU A 184 -1.65 -1.15 -23.65
C GLU A 184 -1.58 -1.96 -22.34
N PRO A 185 -0.61 -1.68 -21.45
CA PRO A 185 -0.61 -2.23 -20.10
C PRO A 185 -1.81 -1.72 -19.29
N LYS A 186 -2.23 -2.46 -18.26
CA LYS A 186 -3.25 -2.01 -17.31
C LYS A 186 -2.78 -0.74 -16.59
N ASN A 187 -1.53 -0.74 -16.16
CA ASN A 187 -0.89 0.37 -15.45
C ASN A 187 -0.12 1.25 -16.45
N ARG A 188 -0.77 2.33 -16.90
CA ARG A 188 -0.22 3.25 -17.91
C ARG A 188 0.51 4.41 -17.24
N PHE A 189 1.81 4.50 -17.47
CA PHE A 189 2.62 5.61 -16.96
C PHE A 189 2.04 6.96 -17.41
N GLY A 190 1.97 7.91 -16.48
CA GLY A 190 1.40 9.23 -16.69
C GLY A 190 -0.14 9.32 -16.67
N GLU A 191 -0.85 8.18 -16.65
CA GLU A 191 -2.32 8.12 -16.58
C GLU A 191 -2.83 7.39 -15.32
N THR A 192 -2.38 6.16 -15.12
CA THR A 192 -2.80 5.29 -14.02
C THR A 192 -1.62 4.74 -13.21
N LEU A 193 -0.41 5.17 -13.53
CA LEU A 193 0.83 4.84 -12.81
C LEU A 193 1.74 6.07 -12.81
N PHE A 194 2.25 6.45 -11.65
CA PHE A 194 3.07 7.65 -11.46
C PHE A 194 4.38 7.29 -10.76
N ALA A 195 5.43 8.08 -11.04
CA ALA A 195 6.73 7.88 -10.45
C ALA A 195 6.76 8.42 -9.01
N VAL A 196 6.43 7.57 -8.04
CA VAL A 196 6.55 7.92 -6.61
C VAL A 196 7.86 7.38 -6.07
N SER A 197 8.74 8.26 -5.57
CA SER A 197 10.04 7.89 -5.01
C SER A 197 9.96 7.60 -3.52
N ALA A 198 10.94 6.87 -2.98
CA ALA A 198 11.07 6.68 -1.54
C ALA A 198 11.40 8.00 -0.84
N ARG A 199 12.14 8.89 -1.51
CA ARG A 199 12.50 10.21 -1.02
C ARG A 199 11.27 11.07 -0.78
N GLU A 200 10.41 11.22 -1.80
CA GLU A 200 9.18 12.03 -1.70
C GLU A 200 8.27 11.55 -0.57
N GLY A 201 8.10 10.24 -0.43
CA GLY A 201 7.30 9.70 0.66
C GLY A 201 7.88 9.98 2.05
N LEU A 202 9.18 9.85 2.22
CA LEU A 202 9.84 10.17 3.48
C LEU A 202 9.78 11.66 3.80
N GLU A 203 10.08 12.54 2.84
CA GLU A 203 10.02 13.99 3.00
C GLU A 203 8.60 14.45 3.36
N TRP A 204 7.58 13.92 2.68
CA TRP A 204 6.18 14.21 3.02
C TRP A 204 5.83 13.75 4.43
N ALA A 205 6.15 12.49 4.77
CA ALA A 205 5.80 11.94 6.07
C ALA A 205 6.51 12.67 7.23
N GLU A 206 7.77 13.07 7.04
CA GLU A 206 8.53 13.89 8.02
C GLU A 206 7.90 15.29 8.15
N ALA A 207 7.50 15.91 7.05
CA ALA A 207 6.88 17.23 7.05
C ALA A 207 5.55 17.27 7.83
N THR A 208 4.82 16.16 7.91
CA THR A 208 3.59 16.07 8.74
C THR A 208 3.86 16.20 10.23
N GLY A 209 5.10 15.97 10.69
CA GLY A 209 5.45 15.87 12.11
C GLY A 209 4.86 14.64 12.82
N ARG A 210 4.19 13.75 12.10
CA ARG A 210 3.45 12.58 12.63
C ARG A 210 4.11 11.24 12.33
N LEU A 211 5.26 11.21 11.64
CA LEU A 211 5.97 10.00 11.27
C LEU A 211 6.48 9.25 12.50
N ALA A 212 5.97 8.05 12.72
CA ALA A 212 6.41 7.14 13.77
C ALA A 212 7.48 6.15 13.30
N ALA A 213 7.38 5.66 12.06
CA ALA A 213 8.36 4.77 11.47
C ALA A 213 8.27 4.73 9.93
N ALA A 214 9.40 4.38 9.28
CA ALA A 214 9.44 4.05 7.86
C ALA A 214 10.35 2.84 7.63
N PHE A 215 9.92 1.91 6.78
CA PHE A 215 10.69 0.69 6.48
C PHE A 215 10.23 0.03 5.16
N PRO A 216 11.08 -0.81 4.55
CA PRO A 216 10.71 -1.53 3.33
C PRO A 216 9.83 -2.73 3.70
N ARG A 217 8.64 -2.82 3.12
CA ARG A 217 7.59 -3.79 3.47
C ARG A 217 8.03 -5.25 3.36
N TYR A 218 8.72 -5.56 2.28
CA TYR A 218 9.03 -6.93 1.90
C TYR A 218 10.44 -7.38 2.29
N HIS A 219 11.21 -6.52 2.93
CA HIS A 219 12.57 -6.83 3.37
C HIS A 219 12.58 -7.43 4.78
N PRO A 220 13.53 -8.32 5.07
CA PRO A 220 13.78 -8.76 6.44
C PRO A 220 14.32 -7.59 7.28
N ALA A 221 14.03 -7.61 8.59
CA ALA A 221 14.31 -6.49 9.49
C ALA A 221 15.78 -6.05 9.50
N TRP A 222 16.73 -6.97 9.29
CA TRP A 222 18.14 -6.65 9.21
C TRP A 222 18.51 -5.78 8.00
N ALA A 223 17.69 -5.77 6.95
CA ALA A 223 17.91 -4.97 5.75
C ALA A 223 17.20 -3.60 5.79
N TRP A 224 16.47 -3.26 6.86
CA TRP A 224 15.73 -1.99 6.94
C TRP A 224 16.60 -0.74 6.93
N TRP A 225 17.89 -0.88 7.21
CA TRP A 225 18.86 0.21 7.09
C TRP A 225 18.91 0.83 5.69
N VAL A 226 18.52 0.08 4.66
CA VAL A 226 18.54 0.55 3.26
C VAL A 226 17.69 1.81 3.05
N THR A 227 16.61 2.00 3.82
CA THR A 227 15.76 3.20 3.74
C THR A 227 16.49 4.47 4.16
N ARG A 228 17.57 4.34 4.95
CA ARG A 228 18.36 5.46 5.47
C ARG A 228 19.46 5.91 4.51
N VAL A 229 19.74 5.14 3.47
CA VAL A 229 20.80 5.44 2.50
C VAL A 229 20.18 6.07 1.27
N PRO A 230 20.36 7.39 1.05
CA PRO A 230 19.90 8.07 -0.17
C PRO A 230 20.40 7.34 -1.42
N VAL A 231 19.70 7.48 -2.53
CA VAL A 231 19.95 6.76 -3.79
C VAL A 231 19.69 5.25 -3.67
N LEU A 232 20.39 4.54 -2.75
CA LEU A 232 20.21 3.09 -2.60
C LEU A 232 18.75 2.73 -2.27
N ARG A 233 18.07 3.50 -1.43
CA ARG A 233 16.66 3.30 -1.09
C ARG A 233 15.73 3.32 -2.31
N GLU A 234 16.04 4.14 -3.32
CA GLU A 234 15.22 4.24 -4.52
C GLU A 234 15.24 2.95 -5.36
N PHE A 235 16.39 2.29 -5.41
CA PHE A 235 16.59 1.08 -6.23
C PHE A 235 16.37 -0.23 -5.46
N ALA A 236 16.65 -0.23 -4.16
CA ALA A 236 16.59 -1.46 -3.37
C ALA A 236 15.25 -1.65 -2.65
N VAL A 237 14.48 -0.59 -2.42
CA VAL A 237 13.16 -0.68 -1.77
C VAL A 237 12.08 -0.89 -2.83
N SER A 238 11.49 -2.08 -2.85
CA SER A 238 10.37 -2.36 -3.77
C SER A 238 9.05 -1.75 -3.34
N ASN A 239 8.81 -1.66 -2.03
CA ASN A 239 7.62 -1.04 -1.44
C ASN A 239 8.02 -0.40 -0.12
N LEU A 240 7.68 0.88 0.04
CA LEU A 240 7.94 1.65 1.25
C LEU A 240 6.67 1.69 2.11
N VAL A 241 6.84 1.45 3.40
CA VAL A 241 5.79 1.63 4.43
C VAL A 241 6.12 2.89 5.22
N LEU A 242 5.15 3.78 5.28
CA LEU A 242 5.13 4.96 6.16
C LEU A 242 4.08 4.72 7.24
N VAL A 243 4.48 4.86 8.49
CA VAL A 243 3.64 4.69 9.68
C VAL A 243 3.52 6.02 10.37
N LEU A 244 2.30 6.55 10.48
CA LEU A 244 2.04 7.85 11.08
C LEU A 244 1.03 7.71 12.24
N ARG A 245 0.98 8.74 13.07
CA ARG A 245 -0.04 8.90 14.12
C ARG A 245 -1.14 9.84 13.63
N GLY A 246 -2.39 9.47 13.86
CA GLY A 246 -3.55 10.33 13.62
C GLY A 246 -3.57 11.57 14.51
#